data_c7d83956f2d007a3f93af9812834cec9
#
_entry.id   c7d83956f2d007a3f93af9812834cec9
#
_cell.length_a   1.000
_cell.length_b   1.000
_cell.length_c   1.000
_cell.angle_alpha   90.00
_cell.angle_beta   90.00
_cell.angle_gamma   90.00
#
_symmetry.space_group_name_H-M   'P 1'
#
loop_
_entity.id
_entity.type
_entity.pdbx_description
1 polymer ?
#
loop_
_entity_poly.entity_id
_entity_poly.type
_entity_poly.pdbx_seq_one_letter_code
_entity_poly.pdbx_strand_id
1 'polypeptide(L)'
;MDKYRFTYQDIHRTVRSLAGRVTAAGYNPDVIVAIGTGGFIPARMLRTFIDRPILTVGVAYYDEDNKPTDNPRKVQWIEEAERALKGRKILLVDEVDDSRATLEYCVRELMSHGPSSIAVAVLHNKRKEKRGAMPTEVCLYLAGLDIDDKWVCYPWDATDIDQHDADAARDRAMGKGAPESK
;
A
#
# COMPACT_ATOMS: atom_id res chain seq x y z
N MET A 1 -20.55 -0.38 12.39
CA MET A 1 -19.87 -0.21 11.11
C MET A 1 -19.25 -1.54 10.72
N ASP A 2 -19.58 -2.06 9.55
CA ASP A 2 -19.01 -3.32 9.08
C ASP A 2 -17.53 -3.14 8.80
N LYS A 3 -16.74 -4.11 9.23
CA LYS A 3 -15.28 -4.06 9.10
C LYS A 3 -14.69 -5.41 8.69
N TYR A 4 -13.55 -5.36 8.03
CA TYR A 4 -12.70 -6.52 7.76
C TYR A 4 -11.52 -6.52 8.72
N ARG A 5 -11.25 -7.67 9.36
CA ARG A 5 -10.04 -7.90 10.14
C ARG A 5 -9.14 -8.88 9.40
N PHE A 6 -7.96 -8.42 9.03
CA PHE A 6 -6.92 -9.26 8.44
C PHE A 6 -5.90 -9.65 9.51
N THR A 7 -5.58 -10.93 9.57
CA THR A 7 -4.50 -11.42 10.43
C THR A 7 -3.14 -11.23 9.76
N TYR A 8 -2.03 -11.31 10.50
CA TYR A 8 -0.69 -11.31 9.91
C TYR A 8 -0.51 -12.42 8.88
N GLN A 9 -1.16 -13.57 9.09
CA GLN A 9 -1.10 -14.68 8.16
C GLN A 9 -1.80 -14.35 6.82
N ASP A 10 -2.94 -13.64 6.87
CA ASP A 10 -3.63 -13.16 5.65
C ASP A 10 -2.75 -12.19 4.89
N ILE A 11 -2.17 -11.22 5.61
CA ILE A 11 -1.26 -10.23 5.02
C ILE A 11 -0.07 -10.93 4.35
N HIS A 12 0.53 -11.91 5.02
CA HIS A 12 1.69 -12.62 4.47
C HIS A 12 1.34 -13.38 3.18
N ARG A 13 0.18 -14.05 3.14
CA ARG A 13 -0.32 -14.73 1.93
C ARG A 13 -0.58 -13.75 0.80
N THR A 14 -1.22 -12.62 1.10
CA THR A 14 -1.49 -11.55 0.13
C THR A 14 -0.20 -10.97 -0.44
N VAL A 15 0.78 -10.67 0.40
CA VAL A 15 2.09 -10.17 -0.03
C VAL A 15 2.82 -11.17 -0.92
N ARG A 16 2.82 -12.46 -0.57
CA ARG A 16 3.43 -13.51 -1.39
C ARG A 16 2.78 -13.59 -2.77
N SER A 17 1.45 -13.59 -2.82
CA SER A 17 0.69 -13.59 -4.09
C SER A 17 1.02 -12.34 -4.92
N LEU A 18 1.04 -11.17 -4.29
CA LEU A 18 1.34 -9.89 -4.93
C LEU A 18 2.75 -9.87 -5.52
N ALA A 19 3.76 -10.36 -4.77
CA ALA A 19 5.14 -10.49 -5.26
C ALA A 19 5.23 -11.41 -6.49
N GLY A 20 4.55 -12.55 -6.46
CA GLY A 20 4.47 -13.47 -7.60
C GLY A 20 3.85 -12.79 -8.83
N ARG A 21 2.82 -11.96 -8.65
CA ARG A 21 2.19 -11.21 -9.75
C ARG A 21 3.08 -10.12 -10.31
N VAL A 22 3.87 -9.42 -9.47
CA VAL A 22 4.87 -8.45 -9.93
C VAL A 22 5.89 -9.16 -10.83
N THR A 23 6.40 -10.31 -10.39
CA THR A 23 7.36 -11.12 -11.16
C THR A 23 6.74 -11.65 -12.46
N ALA A 24 5.51 -12.19 -12.40
CA ALA A 24 4.81 -12.72 -13.56
C ALA A 24 4.50 -11.65 -14.62
N ALA A 25 4.30 -10.39 -14.19
CA ALA A 25 4.15 -9.24 -15.09
C ALA A 25 5.49 -8.80 -15.73
N GLY A 26 6.60 -9.45 -15.41
CA GLY A 26 7.91 -9.08 -15.91
C GLY A 26 8.47 -7.77 -15.33
N TYR A 27 7.88 -7.24 -14.26
CA TYR A 27 8.34 -6.02 -13.63
C TYR A 27 9.43 -6.34 -12.60
N ASN A 28 10.64 -5.88 -12.88
CA ASN A 28 11.80 -6.05 -12.01
C ASN A 28 12.20 -4.67 -11.47
N PRO A 29 11.74 -4.25 -10.28
CA PRO A 29 12.06 -2.95 -9.72
C PRO A 29 13.51 -2.88 -9.26
N ASP A 30 14.09 -1.69 -9.28
CA ASP A 30 15.41 -1.39 -8.68
C ASP A 30 15.27 -1.00 -7.21
N VAL A 31 14.11 -0.49 -6.83
CA VAL A 31 13.82 0.02 -5.49
C VAL A 31 12.33 -0.12 -5.16
N ILE A 32 12.04 -0.45 -3.92
CA ILE A 32 10.71 -0.39 -3.33
C ILE A 32 10.58 0.97 -2.63
N VAL A 33 9.51 1.70 -2.89
CA VAL A 33 9.18 2.92 -2.15
C VAL A 33 7.92 2.66 -1.34
N ALA A 34 8.04 2.72 -0.01
CA ALA A 34 6.93 2.49 0.91
C ALA A 34 6.27 3.81 1.31
N ILE A 35 4.95 3.90 1.21
CA ILE A 35 4.19 5.04 1.72
C ILE A 35 3.95 4.82 3.22
N GLY A 36 4.43 5.76 4.03
CA GLY A 36 4.31 5.67 5.49
C GLY A 36 2.97 6.20 6.00
N THR A 37 2.50 5.59 7.07
CA THR A 37 3.15 4.49 7.80
C THR A 37 2.61 3.10 7.44
N GLY A 38 1.43 3.00 6.85
CA GLY A 38 0.73 1.74 6.56
C GLY A 38 1.47 0.84 5.58
N GLY A 39 2.12 1.42 4.56
CA GLY A 39 2.90 0.68 3.57
C GLY A 39 4.24 0.11 4.08
N PHE A 40 4.71 0.46 5.28
CA PHE A 40 6.01 0.01 5.78
C PHE A 40 6.09 -1.50 5.98
N ILE A 41 5.08 -2.08 6.63
CA ILE A 41 5.04 -3.51 6.88
C ILE A 41 4.88 -4.32 5.58
N PRO A 42 3.93 -4.00 4.69
CA PRO A 42 3.83 -4.62 3.38
C PRO A 42 5.13 -4.56 2.56
N ALA A 43 5.78 -3.41 2.50
CA ALA A 43 7.04 -3.23 1.77
C ALA A 43 8.16 -4.08 2.37
N ARG A 44 8.26 -4.14 3.72
CA ARG A 44 9.25 -5.00 4.39
C ARG A 44 9.01 -6.48 4.07
N MET A 45 7.76 -6.90 4.04
CA MET A 45 7.42 -8.28 3.70
C MET A 45 7.69 -8.57 2.20
N LEU A 46 7.32 -7.65 1.30
CA LEU A 46 7.61 -7.77 -0.15
C LEU A 46 9.10 -7.92 -0.43
N ARG A 47 9.96 -7.23 0.32
CA ARG A 47 11.41 -7.35 0.18
C ARG A 47 11.91 -8.79 0.35
N THR A 48 11.25 -9.61 1.16
CA THR A 48 11.60 -11.02 1.32
C THR A 48 11.52 -11.80 0.00
N PHE A 49 10.61 -11.42 -0.90
CA PHE A 49 10.36 -12.09 -2.16
C PHE A 49 11.04 -11.41 -3.36
N ILE A 50 11.15 -10.07 -3.33
CA ILE A 50 11.63 -9.27 -4.46
C ILE A 50 13.11 -8.88 -4.27
N ASP A 51 13.61 -8.85 -3.04
CA ASP A 51 14.99 -8.52 -2.64
C ASP A 51 15.53 -7.21 -3.26
N ARG A 52 14.84 -6.11 -2.97
CA ARG A 52 15.24 -4.75 -3.37
C ARG A 52 15.30 -3.84 -2.15
N PRO A 53 16.17 -2.80 -2.18
CA PRO A 53 16.22 -1.81 -1.12
C PRO A 53 14.87 -1.11 -0.97
N ILE A 54 14.55 -0.67 0.26
CA ILE A 54 13.34 0.08 0.57
C ILE A 54 13.74 1.52 0.88
N LEU A 55 13.08 2.46 0.21
CA LEU A 55 13.01 3.87 0.58
C LEU A 55 11.62 4.17 1.11
N THR A 56 11.48 5.22 1.91
CA THR A 56 10.21 5.57 2.53
C THR A 56 9.81 7.00 2.22
N VAL A 57 8.51 7.20 2.03
CA VAL A 57 7.90 8.52 1.91
C VAL A 57 6.70 8.59 2.84
N GLY A 58 6.41 9.76 3.38
CA GLY A 58 5.26 9.99 4.24
C GLY A 58 4.50 11.23 3.77
N VAL A 59 3.17 11.10 3.67
CA VAL A 59 2.27 12.15 3.24
C VAL A 59 1.12 12.25 4.24
N ALA A 60 0.79 13.45 4.67
CA ALA A 60 -0.35 13.72 5.52
C ALA A 60 -1.39 14.58 4.80
N TYR A 61 -2.66 14.22 4.98
CA TYR A 61 -3.82 14.99 4.52
C TYR A 61 -4.48 15.79 5.65
N TYR A 62 -3.83 15.84 6.81
CA TYR A 62 -4.27 16.58 7.98
C TYR A 62 -3.17 17.55 8.40
N ASP A 63 -3.58 18.73 8.83
CA ASP A 63 -2.67 19.71 9.42
C ASP A 63 -2.30 19.34 10.88
N GLU A 64 -1.57 20.22 11.55
CA GLU A 64 -1.14 20.02 12.94
C GLU A 64 -2.31 20.05 13.95
N ASP A 65 -3.44 20.63 13.54
CA ASP A 65 -4.69 20.66 14.31
C ASP A 65 -5.65 19.50 13.97
N ASN A 66 -5.20 18.48 13.24
CA ASN A 66 -6.01 17.37 12.72
C ASN A 66 -7.19 17.81 11.81
N LYS A 67 -7.07 18.93 11.13
CA LYS A 67 -8.05 19.38 10.14
C LYS A 67 -7.67 18.82 8.76
N PRO A 68 -8.64 18.32 7.99
CA PRO A 68 -8.38 17.87 6.61
C PRO A 68 -7.81 19.03 5.77
N THR A 69 -6.76 18.75 5.00
CA THR A 69 -6.20 19.69 4.04
C THR A 69 -6.60 19.30 2.62
N ASP A 70 -6.82 20.28 1.77
CA ASP A 70 -7.12 20.03 0.34
C ASP A 70 -5.90 19.52 -0.43
N ASN A 71 -4.71 19.86 0.06
CA ASN A 71 -3.44 19.48 -0.53
C ASN A 71 -2.64 18.61 0.43
N PRO A 72 -2.10 17.48 -0.03
CA PRO A 72 -1.25 16.63 0.79
C PRO A 72 0.06 17.33 1.12
N ARG A 73 0.56 17.11 2.34
CA ARG A 73 1.85 17.64 2.83
C ARG A 73 2.85 16.48 2.97
N LYS A 74 4.07 16.70 2.47
CA LYS A 74 5.18 15.78 2.74
C LYS A 74 5.58 15.90 4.22
N VAL A 75 5.48 14.80 4.96
CA VAL A 75 5.96 14.68 6.35
C VAL A 75 7.33 14.03 6.41
N GLN A 76 7.61 13.14 5.46
CA GLN A 76 8.90 12.51 5.24
C GLN A 76 9.10 12.34 3.74
N TRP A 77 10.33 12.58 3.27
CA TRP A 77 10.66 12.39 1.86
C TRP A 77 12.06 11.82 1.70
N ILE A 78 12.36 11.33 0.50
CA ILE A 78 13.66 10.77 0.15
C ILE A 78 14.67 11.90 0.03
N GLU A 79 15.75 11.83 0.81
CA GLU A 79 16.88 12.74 0.68
C GLU A 79 17.58 12.53 -0.67
N GLU A 80 17.97 13.64 -1.33
CA GLU A 80 18.57 13.59 -2.68
C GLU A 80 17.74 12.74 -3.67
N ALA A 81 16.42 12.94 -3.68
CA ALA A 81 15.47 12.10 -4.43
C ALA A 81 15.85 11.94 -5.91
N GLU A 82 16.35 12.98 -6.56
CA GLU A 82 16.80 12.87 -7.97
C GLU A 82 17.94 11.86 -8.11
N ARG A 83 18.94 11.90 -7.23
CA ARG A 83 20.04 10.96 -7.24
C ARG A 83 19.60 9.54 -6.92
N ALA A 84 18.66 9.40 -5.98
CA ALA A 84 18.16 8.11 -5.52
C ALA A 84 17.22 7.43 -6.52
N LEU A 85 16.49 8.20 -7.36
CA LEU A 85 15.38 7.69 -8.15
C LEU A 85 15.58 7.80 -9.67
N LYS A 86 16.44 8.73 -10.15
CA LYS A 86 16.63 8.97 -11.58
C LYS A 86 17.01 7.70 -12.34
N GLY A 87 16.25 7.41 -13.37
CA GLY A 87 16.45 6.25 -14.25
C GLY A 87 16.10 4.89 -13.62
N ARG A 88 15.65 4.85 -12.35
CA ARG A 88 15.30 3.60 -11.66
C ARG A 88 13.85 3.18 -11.93
N LYS A 89 13.61 1.88 -11.85
CA LYS A 89 12.28 1.28 -11.83
C LYS A 89 11.80 1.23 -10.38
N ILE A 90 10.70 1.89 -10.08
CA ILE A 90 10.14 2.01 -8.73
C ILE A 90 8.95 1.06 -8.57
N LEU A 91 8.91 0.32 -7.46
CA LEU A 91 7.70 -0.33 -6.97
C LEU A 91 7.17 0.47 -5.77
N LEU A 92 6.13 1.28 -5.99
CA LEU A 92 5.45 2.03 -4.94
C LEU A 92 4.49 1.12 -4.19
N VAL A 93 4.57 1.10 -2.86
CA VAL A 93 3.81 0.17 -2.01
C VAL A 93 3.04 0.92 -0.94
N ASP A 94 1.76 0.55 -0.81
CA ASP A 94 0.87 1.00 0.25
C ASP A 94 0.02 -0.16 0.78
N GLU A 95 -0.63 0.01 1.94
CA GLU A 95 -1.52 -1.03 2.49
C GLU A 95 -2.90 -1.01 1.84
N VAL A 96 -3.45 0.18 1.57
CA VAL A 96 -4.81 0.30 1.03
C VAL A 96 -4.97 1.44 0.04
N ASP A 97 -5.52 1.13 -1.12
CA ASP A 97 -6.05 2.11 -2.06
C ASP A 97 -7.51 2.42 -1.68
N ASP A 98 -7.69 3.38 -0.80
CA ASP A 98 -9.01 3.84 -0.36
C ASP A 98 -9.57 4.92 -1.31
N SER A 99 -9.12 6.15 -1.18
CA SER A 99 -9.53 7.28 -2.05
C SER A 99 -8.63 7.48 -3.27
N ARG A 100 -7.50 6.80 -3.34
CA ARG A 100 -6.43 6.94 -4.35
C ARG A 100 -5.67 8.27 -4.32
N ALA A 101 -6.10 9.23 -3.52
CA ALA A 101 -5.48 10.55 -3.51
C ALA A 101 -4.00 10.51 -3.06
N THR A 102 -3.67 9.67 -2.07
CA THR A 102 -2.29 9.49 -1.63
C THR A 102 -1.41 8.87 -2.72
N LEU A 103 -1.92 7.83 -3.39
CA LEU A 103 -1.20 7.17 -4.49
C LEU A 103 -0.96 8.14 -5.65
N GLU A 104 -2.00 8.88 -6.08
CA GLU A 104 -1.87 9.88 -7.14
C GLU A 104 -0.78 10.90 -6.82
N TYR A 105 -0.83 11.47 -5.61
CA TYR A 105 0.15 12.45 -5.17
C TYR A 105 1.57 11.87 -5.16
N CYS A 106 1.77 10.71 -4.53
CA CYS A 106 3.08 10.08 -4.45
C CYS A 106 3.65 9.72 -5.83
N VAL A 107 2.83 9.21 -6.74
CA VAL A 107 3.26 8.90 -8.10
C VAL A 107 3.72 10.17 -8.82
N ARG A 108 2.92 11.25 -8.80
CA ARG A 108 3.27 12.52 -9.45
C ARG A 108 4.58 13.10 -8.91
N GLU A 109 4.73 13.09 -7.60
CA GLU A 109 5.95 13.57 -6.94
C GLU A 109 7.16 12.71 -7.28
N LEU A 110 7.04 11.38 -7.25
CA LEU A 110 8.14 10.50 -7.60
C LEU A 110 8.53 10.64 -9.08
N MET A 111 7.56 10.79 -9.98
CA MET A 111 7.81 11.00 -11.41
C MET A 111 8.59 12.28 -11.69
N SER A 112 8.43 13.33 -10.89
CA SER A 112 9.19 14.58 -11.04
C SER A 112 10.70 14.41 -10.86
N HIS A 113 11.14 13.30 -10.24
CA HIS A 113 12.56 12.97 -10.03
C HIS A 113 13.15 12.06 -11.13
N GLY A 114 12.41 11.83 -12.23
CA GLY A 114 12.91 11.16 -13.43
C GLY A 114 13.20 9.66 -13.30
N PRO A 115 12.38 8.86 -12.61
CA PRO A 115 12.49 7.40 -12.67
C PRO A 115 12.24 6.91 -14.10
N SER A 116 12.70 5.71 -14.42
CA SER A 116 12.42 5.10 -15.74
C SER A 116 11.01 4.53 -15.83
N SER A 117 10.45 4.08 -14.72
CA SER A 117 9.05 3.61 -14.63
C SER A 117 8.60 3.51 -13.17
N ILE A 118 7.29 3.58 -12.96
CA ILE A 118 6.65 3.31 -11.67
C ILE A 118 5.57 2.24 -11.83
N ALA A 119 5.66 1.20 -10.99
CA ALA A 119 4.58 0.27 -10.72
C ALA A 119 4.02 0.55 -9.32
N VAL A 120 2.74 0.26 -9.11
CA VAL A 120 2.05 0.41 -7.83
C VAL A 120 1.57 -0.95 -7.36
N ALA A 121 1.82 -1.28 -6.10
CA ALA A 121 1.34 -2.48 -5.44
C ALA A 121 0.69 -2.12 -4.11
N VAL A 122 -0.57 -2.51 -3.91
CA VAL A 122 -1.30 -2.32 -2.66
C VAL A 122 -1.80 -3.67 -2.15
N LEU A 123 -1.92 -3.83 -0.82
CA LEU A 123 -2.52 -5.05 -0.29
C LEU A 123 -4.00 -5.11 -0.67
N HIS A 124 -4.72 -4.02 -0.44
CA HIS A 124 -6.16 -3.97 -0.64
C HIS A 124 -6.57 -2.77 -1.50
N ASN A 125 -7.44 -3.01 -2.47
CA ASN A 125 -8.13 -1.97 -3.22
C ASN A 125 -9.62 -1.96 -2.81
N LYS A 126 -10.12 -0.86 -2.29
CA LYS A 126 -11.54 -0.72 -1.99
C LYS A 126 -12.35 -0.48 -3.26
N ARG A 127 -13.39 -1.26 -3.47
CA ARG A 127 -14.35 -1.10 -4.59
C ARG A 127 -15.30 0.06 -4.30
N LYS A 128 -14.87 1.25 -4.63
CA LYS A 128 -15.64 2.49 -4.50
C LYS A 128 -15.19 3.50 -5.54
N GLU A 129 -15.98 4.55 -5.73
CA GLU A 129 -15.57 5.71 -6.49
C GLU A 129 -14.31 6.33 -5.87
N LYS A 130 -13.31 6.58 -6.69
CA LYS A 130 -12.04 7.14 -6.27
C LYS A 130 -12.03 8.65 -6.45
N ARG A 131 -11.56 9.37 -5.44
CA ARG A 131 -11.35 10.81 -5.52
C ARG A 131 -10.13 11.16 -6.36
N GLY A 132 -9.05 10.38 -6.24
CA GLY A 132 -7.84 10.52 -7.03
C GLY A 132 -7.84 9.66 -8.29
N ALA A 133 -7.10 10.08 -9.30
CA ALA A 133 -6.88 9.32 -10.53
C ALA A 133 -5.55 8.55 -10.46
N MET A 134 -5.48 7.37 -11.06
CA MET A 134 -4.19 6.72 -11.26
C MET A 134 -3.47 7.42 -12.43
N PRO A 135 -2.28 8.01 -12.20
CA PRO A 135 -1.53 8.66 -13.28
C PRO A 135 -1.22 7.68 -14.41
N THR A 136 -1.27 8.17 -15.64
CA THR A 136 -1.03 7.37 -16.85
C THR A 136 0.39 6.83 -16.95
N GLU A 137 1.31 7.43 -16.23
CA GLU A 137 2.72 7.03 -16.12
C GLU A 137 2.93 5.74 -15.31
N VAL A 138 1.91 5.30 -14.56
CA VAL A 138 1.95 4.01 -13.85
C VAL A 138 1.85 2.89 -14.87
N CYS A 139 2.95 2.16 -15.06
CA CYS A 139 3.03 1.08 -16.05
C CYS A 139 2.36 -0.23 -15.60
N LEU A 140 2.16 -0.40 -14.27
CA LEU A 140 1.55 -1.58 -13.68
C LEU A 140 0.88 -1.20 -12.35
N TYR A 141 -0.39 -1.56 -12.17
CA TYR A 141 -1.10 -1.47 -10.91
C TYR A 141 -1.58 -2.85 -10.47
N LEU A 142 -1.22 -3.23 -9.25
CA LEU A 142 -1.61 -4.51 -8.66
C LEU A 142 -2.20 -4.29 -7.28
N ALA A 143 -3.40 -4.83 -7.06
CA ALA A 143 -3.97 -5.00 -5.72
C ALA A 143 -3.90 -6.47 -5.34
N GLY A 144 -3.50 -6.77 -4.11
CA GLY A 144 -3.51 -8.14 -3.59
C GLY A 144 -4.94 -8.69 -3.58
N LEU A 145 -5.87 -7.90 -3.04
CA LEU A 145 -7.31 -8.17 -3.03
C LEU A 145 -8.11 -6.91 -3.36
N ASP A 146 -9.19 -7.09 -4.13
CA ASP A 146 -10.26 -6.10 -4.24
C ASP A 146 -11.31 -6.38 -3.16
N ILE A 147 -11.59 -5.39 -2.32
CA ILE A 147 -12.50 -5.51 -1.17
C ILE A 147 -13.63 -4.48 -1.26
N ASP A 148 -14.73 -4.76 -0.57
CA ASP A 148 -15.81 -3.79 -0.43
C ASP A 148 -15.38 -2.58 0.42
N ASP A 149 -16.10 -1.46 0.31
CA ASP A 149 -15.82 -0.24 1.07
C ASP A 149 -16.22 -0.39 2.54
N LYS A 150 -15.51 -1.27 3.26
CA LYS A 150 -15.63 -1.46 4.70
C LYS A 150 -14.41 -0.91 5.40
N TRP A 151 -14.53 -0.68 6.71
CA TRP A 151 -13.37 -0.34 7.51
C TRP A 151 -12.40 -1.53 7.57
N VAL A 152 -11.11 -1.29 7.35
CA VAL A 152 -10.07 -2.32 7.43
C VAL A 152 -9.35 -2.18 8.76
N CYS A 153 -9.32 -3.27 9.52
CA CYS A 153 -8.53 -3.40 10.73
C CYS A 153 -7.30 -4.26 10.40
N TYR A 154 -6.16 -3.63 10.40
CA TYR A 154 -4.88 -4.32 10.18
C TYR A 154 -4.30 -4.84 11.49
N PRO A 155 -3.56 -5.95 11.49
CA PRO A 155 -3.01 -6.53 12.71
C PRO A 155 -1.95 -5.67 13.38
N TRP A 156 -1.26 -4.81 12.62
CA TRP A 156 -0.27 -3.86 13.18
C TRP A 156 -0.88 -2.66 13.91
N ASP A 157 -2.18 -2.44 13.78
CA ASP A 157 -2.92 -1.41 14.51
C ASP A 157 -3.55 -1.96 15.80
N ALA A 158 -3.48 -3.29 16.01
CA ALA A 158 -4.06 -3.92 17.17
C ALA A 158 -3.18 -3.73 18.41
N THR A 159 -3.79 -3.26 19.51
CA THR A 159 -3.14 -3.20 20.83
C THR A 159 -3.15 -4.55 21.55
N ASP A 160 -4.09 -5.43 21.19
CA ASP A 160 -4.22 -6.82 21.64
C ASP A 160 -4.36 -7.72 20.42
N ILE A 161 -3.28 -8.38 20.03
CA ILE A 161 -3.23 -9.20 18.83
C ILE A 161 -4.01 -10.50 18.99
N ASP A 162 -4.03 -11.09 20.19
CA ASP A 162 -4.77 -12.33 20.43
C ASP A 162 -6.28 -12.07 20.34
N GLN A 163 -6.75 -10.95 20.87
CA GLN A 163 -8.15 -10.53 20.73
C GLN A 163 -8.50 -10.21 19.28
N HIS A 164 -7.60 -9.54 18.55
CA HIS A 164 -7.78 -9.24 17.12
C HIS A 164 -7.95 -10.52 16.30
N ASP A 165 -7.11 -11.51 16.51
CA ASP A 165 -7.15 -12.79 15.79
C ASP A 165 -8.40 -13.61 16.16
N ALA A 166 -8.79 -13.61 17.44
CA ALA A 166 -10.03 -14.24 17.89
C ALA A 166 -11.27 -13.61 17.27
N ASP A 167 -11.30 -12.29 17.16
CA ASP A 167 -12.38 -11.55 16.49
C ASP A 167 -12.40 -11.83 14.98
N ALA A 168 -11.23 -11.89 14.32
CA ALA A 168 -11.14 -12.23 12.90
C ALA A 168 -11.69 -13.65 12.63
N ALA A 169 -11.35 -14.61 13.49
CA ALA A 169 -11.88 -16.00 13.40
C ALA A 169 -13.40 -16.03 13.58
N ARG A 170 -13.93 -15.28 14.55
CA ARG A 170 -15.37 -15.16 14.79
C ARG A 170 -16.11 -14.54 13.59
N ASP A 171 -15.56 -13.45 13.03
CA ASP A 171 -16.14 -12.79 11.85
C ASP A 171 -16.22 -13.75 10.67
N ARG A 172 -15.18 -14.58 10.44
CA ARG A 172 -15.18 -15.63 9.41
C ARG A 172 -16.24 -16.69 9.65
N ALA A 173 -16.37 -17.19 10.88
CA ALA A 173 -17.36 -18.19 11.24
C ALA A 173 -18.80 -17.69 11.01
N MET A 174 -19.02 -16.38 11.11
CA MET A 174 -20.31 -15.74 10.83
C MET A 174 -20.52 -15.37 9.35
N GLY A 175 -19.59 -15.69 8.45
CA GLY A 175 -19.65 -15.29 7.03
C GLY A 175 -19.43 -13.80 6.78
N LYS A 176 -18.89 -13.08 7.75
CA LYS A 176 -18.58 -11.62 7.68
C LYS A 176 -17.08 -11.33 7.62
N GLY A 177 -16.26 -12.39 7.57
CA GLY A 177 -14.82 -12.28 7.60
C GLY A 177 -14.22 -11.55 6.40
N ALA A 178 -12.97 -11.15 6.56
CA ALA A 178 -12.18 -10.61 5.46
C ALA A 178 -12.02 -11.65 4.36
N PRO A 179 -12.02 -11.24 3.07
CA PRO A 179 -11.79 -12.15 1.95
C PRO A 179 -10.35 -12.70 1.99
N GLU A 180 -10.18 -13.92 1.50
CA GLU A 180 -8.88 -14.57 1.45
C GLU A 180 -8.24 -14.42 0.06
N SER A 181 -6.91 -14.25 0.04
CA SER A 181 -6.13 -14.35 -1.20
C SER A 181 -6.08 -15.81 -1.67
N LYS A 182 -6.44 -16.02 -2.92
CA LYS A 182 -6.34 -17.32 -3.59
C LYS A 182 -4.88 -17.68 -3.93
#